data_6323b00c39797f4368f959eb9207d48a
#
_entry.id   6323b00c39797f4368f959eb9207d48a
#
_cell.length_a   1.000
_cell.length_b   1.000
_cell.length_c   1.000
_cell.angle_alpha   90.00
_cell.angle_beta   90.00
_cell.angle_gamma   90.00
#
_symmetry.space_group_name_H-M   'P 1'
#
loop_
_entity.id
_entity.type
_entity.pdbx_description
1 polymer ?
#
loop_
_entity_poly.entity_id
_entity_poly.type
_entity_poly.pdbx_seq_one_letter_code
_entity_poly.pdbx_strand_id
1 'polypeptide(L)'
;MELINEKALDGEGVSREVYSAFWELFLQQCEGEDERVPRLRPDYSEKEWQAVGRVWIKGYMDHNIIPIRLSPAFILSCCQGVSSVDEELLMMSFLRYLSVTERESVEKVLEGNLEEIDEEDLLDLFSRMGSHCLPSKDKIRAAIVVMAHKALLQEPKFIIDCFHSSIHNAVPRLLTKESIMELYENKRPTNRKVAQMIKPSNESLNPQEQAALTYLLRLCGLSRRPVAHTCGAVLELPCTYSSYPDFRAELDSVLSGDCFTMDIL
;
A
#
# COMPACT_ATOMS: atom_id res chain seq x y z
N MET A 1 -22.32 10.45 15.68
CA MET A 1 -22.09 11.46 14.62
C MET A 1 -23.45 11.79 14.01
N GLU A 2 -23.80 13.05 13.92
CA GLU A 2 -25.05 13.48 13.29
C GLU A 2 -24.72 14.00 11.90
N LEU A 3 -25.27 13.40 10.86
CA LEU A 3 -25.07 13.84 9.49
C LEU A 3 -25.99 15.01 9.19
N ILE A 4 -25.43 16.10 8.67
CA ILE A 4 -26.18 17.33 8.32
C ILE A 4 -27.02 17.02 7.08
N ASN A 5 -28.21 16.70 7.11
CA ASN A 5 -29.20 16.39 6.05
C ASN A 5 -29.64 14.92 5.95
N GLU A 6 -29.18 14.03 6.81
CA GLU A 6 -29.67 12.66 6.87
C GLU A 6 -30.10 12.31 8.29
N LYS A 7 -31.30 11.75 8.44
CA LYS A 7 -31.78 11.20 9.72
C LYS A 7 -31.25 9.78 9.90
N ALA A 8 -29.95 9.62 9.88
CA ALA A 8 -29.31 8.34 10.12
C ALA A 8 -28.78 8.28 11.56
N LEU A 9 -29.21 7.30 12.31
CA LEU A 9 -28.58 6.91 13.57
C LEU A 9 -27.31 6.15 13.22
N ASP A 10 -26.16 6.68 13.67
CA ASP A 10 -24.87 6.03 13.46
C ASP A 10 -24.77 4.73 14.29
N GLY A 11 -24.94 3.61 13.62
CA GLY A 11 -24.70 2.27 14.17
C GLY A 11 -23.24 1.81 13.94
N GLU A 12 -22.23 2.68 14.06
CA GLU A 12 -20.80 2.46 13.79
C GLU A 12 -20.41 2.29 12.30
N GLY A 13 -21.38 2.04 11.40
CA GLY A 13 -21.11 1.85 9.98
C GLY A 13 -20.85 3.17 9.28
N VAL A 14 -21.66 4.17 9.53
CA VAL A 14 -21.60 5.49 8.88
C VAL A 14 -20.31 6.23 9.25
N SER A 15 -19.91 6.20 10.53
CA SER A 15 -18.65 6.84 10.94
C SER A 15 -17.42 6.18 10.32
N ARG A 16 -17.39 4.86 10.18
CA ARG A 16 -16.31 4.13 9.47
C ARG A 16 -16.24 4.54 7.99
N GLU A 17 -17.38 4.65 7.34
CA GLU A 17 -17.48 5.08 5.94
C GLU A 17 -16.93 6.50 5.75
N VAL A 18 -17.28 7.43 6.64
CA VAL A 18 -16.77 8.81 6.62
C VAL A 18 -15.24 8.84 6.76
N TYR A 19 -14.66 8.07 7.68
CA TYR A 19 -13.20 7.99 7.80
C TYR A 19 -12.56 7.38 6.56
N SER A 20 -13.13 6.33 5.99
CA SER A 20 -12.63 5.69 4.78
C SER A 20 -12.66 6.64 3.59
N ALA A 21 -13.79 7.31 3.36
CA ALA A 21 -13.94 8.31 2.30
C ALA A 21 -12.97 9.48 2.46
N PHE A 22 -12.78 9.97 3.69
CA PHE A 22 -11.78 11.02 3.97
C PHE A 22 -10.38 10.57 3.55
N TRP A 23 -9.96 9.36 3.95
CA TRP A 23 -8.63 8.86 3.63
C TRP A 23 -8.45 8.55 2.14
N GLU A 24 -9.48 8.05 1.45
CA GLU A 24 -9.43 7.87 0.00
C GLU A 24 -9.14 9.19 -0.72
N LEU A 25 -9.88 10.24 -0.39
CA LEU A 25 -9.68 11.57 -0.98
C LEU A 25 -8.32 12.18 -0.60
N PHE A 26 -7.91 12.04 0.65
CA PHE A 26 -6.63 12.55 1.13
C PHE A 26 -5.44 11.87 0.44
N LEU A 27 -5.49 10.55 0.31
CA LEU A 27 -4.43 9.76 -0.31
C LEU A 27 -4.25 10.04 -1.81
N GLN A 28 -5.28 10.50 -2.52
CA GLN A 28 -5.15 10.94 -3.92
C GLN A 28 -4.22 12.14 -4.08
N GLN A 29 -4.00 12.89 -3.01
CA GLN A 29 -3.16 14.10 -2.98
C GLN A 29 -1.77 13.82 -2.37
N CYS A 30 -1.48 12.58 -2.07
CA CYS A 30 -0.19 12.12 -1.58
C CYS A 30 0.64 11.54 -2.73
N GLU A 31 1.96 11.64 -2.63
CA GLU A 31 2.88 11.03 -3.60
C GLU A 31 3.30 9.64 -3.17
N GLY A 32 3.56 8.79 -4.15
CA GLY A 32 3.97 7.39 -4.01
C GLY A 32 2.94 6.43 -4.64
N GLU A 33 3.34 5.20 -4.81
CA GLU A 33 2.53 4.14 -5.42
C GLU A 33 1.79 3.32 -4.35
N ASP A 34 2.38 2.23 -3.87
CA ASP A 34 1.77 1.36 -2.86
C ASP A 34 1.66 2.07 -1.51
N GLU A 35 2.73 2.73 -1.09
CA GLU A 35 2.80 3.56 0.09
C GLU A 35 3.03 5.01 -0.30
N ARG A 36 2.30 5.90 0.36
CA ARG A 36 2.24 7.32 0.01
C ARG A 36 2.67 8.21 1.15
N VAL A 37 3.15 9.38 0.79
CA VAL A 37 3.57 10.42 1.73
C VAL A 37 2.90 11.74 1.33
N PRO A 38 2.30 12.49 2.28
CA PRO A 38 1.69 13.76 1.96
C PRO A 38 2.74 14.80 1.58
N ARG A 39 2.38 15.67 0.64
CA ARG A 39 3.19 16.80 0.19
C ARG A 39 2.63 18.11 0.68
N LEU A 40 3.52 19.09 0.83
CA LEU A 40 3.11 20.45 1.22
C LEU A 40 2.14 21.00 0.17
N ARG A 41 1.09 21.60 0.66
CA ARG A 41 0.02 22.22 -0.13
C ARG A 41 -0.09 23.69 0.22
N PRO A 42 -0.25 24.56 -0.78
CA PRO A 42 -0.37 25.99 -0.56
C PRO A 42 -1.66 26.41 0.16
N ASP A 43 -2.68 25.55 0.11
CA ASP A 43 -4.00 25.74 0.72
C ASP A 43 -4.11 25.17 2.15
N TYR A 44 -3.04 24.50 2.66
CA TYR A 44 -3.00 23.92 4.00
C TYR A 44 -2.00 24.69 4.86
N SER A 45 -2.48 25.28 5.92
CA SER A 45 -1.65 25.82 7.01
C SER A 45 -1.36 24.75 8.07
N GLU A 46 -0.61 25.12 9.08
CA GLU A 46 -0.37 24.27 10.25
C GLU A 46 -1.67 23.71 10.87
N LYS A 47 -2.73 24.55 10.92
CA LYS A 47 -4.01 24.16 11.54
C LYS A 47 -4.71 23.06 10.77
N GLU A 48 -4.70 23.11 9.44
CA GLU A 48 -5.28 22.08 8.58
C GLU A 48 -4.50 20.77 8.73
N TRP A 49 -3.16 20.82 8.71
CA TRP A 49 -2.35 19.62 8.93
C TRP A 49 -2.56 19.01 10.32
N GLN A 50 -2.63 19.83 11.37
CA GLN A 50 -2.99 19.36 12.71
C GLN A 50 -4.40 18.75 12.75
N ALA A 51 -5.34 19.29 11.97
CA ALA A 51 -6.69 18.72 11.88
C ALA A 51 -6.67 17.33 11.23
N VAL A 52 -5.89 17.12 10.17
CA VAL A 52 -5.70 15.79 9.56
C VAL A 52 -5.11 14.80 10.57
N GLY A 53 -4.11 15.22 11.35
CA GLY A 53 -3.55 14.39 12.43
C GLY A 53 -4.60 14.00 13.47
N ARG A 54 -5.49 14.92 13.85
CA ARG A 54 -6.61 14.63 14.78
C ARG A 54 -7.64 13.67 14.17
N VAL A 55 -7.94 13.80 12.87
CA VAL A 55 -8.83 12.86 12.17
C VAL A 55 -8.24 11.45 12.19
N TRP A 56 -6.91 11.34 11.96
CA TRP A 56 -6.24 10.04 12.02
C TRP A 56 -6.39 9.41 13.41
N ILE A 57 -5.99 10.12 14.46
CA ILE A 57 -6.04 9.58 15.83
C ILE A 57 -7.49 9.24 16.25
N LYS A 58 -8.44 10.09 15.89
CA LYS A 58 -9.84 9.84 16.20
C LYS A 58 -10.36 8.57 15.52
N GLY A 59 -10.10 8.40 14.22
CA GLY A 59 -10.48 7.20 13.49
C GLY A 59 -9.80 5.93 14.01
N TYR A 60 -8.56 6.05 14.49
CA TYR A 60 -7.86 4.95 15.15
C TYR A 60 -8.49 4.59 16.49
N MET A 61 -8.77 5.58 17.34
CA MET A 61 -9.35 5.34 18.67
C MET A 61 -10.78 4.82 18.60
N ASP A 62 -11.60 5.35 17.69
CA ASP A 62 -13.01 5.00 17.60
C ASP A 62 -13.21 3.64 16.92
N HIS A 63 -12.46 3.36 15.86
CA HIS A 63 -12.72 2.24 14.95
C HIS A 63 -11.50 1.42 14.59
N ASN A 64 -10.35 1.70 15.17
CA ASN A 64 -9.08 1.07 14.80
C ASN A 64 -8.80 1.22 13.28
N ILE A 65 -9.17 2.38 12.69
CA ILE A 65 -8.90 2.70 11.30
C ILE A 65 -7.52 3.32 11.20
N ILE A 66 -6.67 2.73 10.36
CA ILE A 66 -5.36 3.26 10.00
C ILE A 66 -5.27 3.39 8.48
N PRO A 67 -4.77 4.51 7.96
CA PRO A 67 -4.58 4.68 6.52
C PRO A 67 -3.35 3.91 6.04
N ILE A 68 -3.50 2.60 5.81
CA ILE A 68 -2.40 1.67 5.47
C ILE A 68 -1.65 2.02 4.18
N ARG A 69 -2.14 2.95 3.38
CA ARG A 69 -1.40 3.49 2.23
C ARG A 69 -0.53 4.70 2.58
N LEU A 70 -0.62 5.26 3.79
CA LEU A 70 0.44 6.16 4.27
C LEU A 70 1.66 5.33 4.66
N SER A 71 2.85 5.82 4.30
CA SER A 71 4.11 5.12 4.59
C SER A 71 4.28 4.85 6.10
N PRO A 72 4.64 3.62 6.53
CA PRO A 72 4.94 3.32 7.93
C PRO A 72 6.07 4.19 8.49
N ALA A 73 7.08 4.54 7.67
CA ALA A 73 8.14 5.46 8.06
C ALA A 73 7.61 6.86 8.39
N PHE A 74 6.66 7.37 7.58
CA PHE A 74 5.97 8.64 7.84
C PHE A 74 5.15 8.55 9.14
N ILE A 75 4.35 7.51 9.32
CA ILE A 75 3.50 7.31 10.51
C ILE A 75 4.35 7.21 11.77
N LEU A 76 5.43 6.41 11.76
CA LEU A 76 6.35 6.29 12.90
C LEU A 76 6.98 7.65 13.24
N SER A 77 7.38 8.41 12.22
CA SER A 77 7.93 9.76 12.42
C SER A 77 6.93 10.71 13.06
N CYS A 78 5.66 10.63 12.69
CA CYS A 78 4.59 11.41 13.33
C CYS A 78 4.40 11.02 14.82
N CYS A 79 4.56 9.75 15.15
CA CYS A 79 4.38 9.25 16.52
C CYS A 79 5.58 9.53 17.42
N GLN A 80 6.79 9.28 16.93
CA GLN A 80 8.00 9.23 17.74
C GLN A 80 9.13 10.17 17.28
N GLY A 81 8.90 10.91 16.19
CA GLY A 81 9.90 11.78 15.58
C GLY A 81 10.72 11.06 14.50
N VAL A 82 11.35 11.85 13.63
CA VAL A 82 12.12 11.36 12.46
C VAL A 82 13.28 10.43 12.86
N SER A 83 13.90 10.67 14.00
CA SER A 83 15.03 9.85 14.49
C SER A 83 14.65 8.41 14.90
N SER A 84 13.38 8.10 15.01
CA SER A 84 12.90 6.75 15.33
C SER A 84 12.90 5.80 14.11
N VAL A 85 13.05 6.35 12.91
CA VAL A 85 13.04 5.56 11.67
C VAL A 85 14.47 5.09 11.39
N ASP A 86 14.66 3.78 11.45
CA ASP A 86 15.92 3.15 11.06
C ASP A 86 16.01 2.94 9.54
N GLU A 87 17.21 2.59 9.05
CA GLU A 87 17.47 2.39 7.62
C GLU A 87 16.62 1.26 7.03
N GLU A 88 16.35 0.20 7.79
CA GLU A 88 15.55 -0.93 7.33
C GLU A 88 14.11 -0.51 7.01
N LEU A 89 13.44 0.16 7.95
CA LEU A 89 12.08 0.67 7.75
C LEU A 89 12.03 1.75 6.66
N LEU A 90 13.04 2.62 6.63
CA LEU A 90 13.18 3.66 5.62
C LEU A 90 13.23 3.05 4.21
N MET A 91 14.11 2.07 3.99
CA MET A 91 14.29 1.44 2.69
C MET A 91 13.08 0.60 2.27
N MET A 92 12.50 -0.14 3.21
CA MET A 92 11.27 -0.89 2.94
C MET A 92 10.12 0.03 2.50
N SER A 93 9.93 1.15 3.19
CA SER A 93 8.92 2.15 2.83
C SER A 93 9.26 2.86 1.52
N PHE A 94 10.53 3.10 1.24
CA PHE A 94 10.96 3.73 0.00
C PHE A 94 10.69 2.85 -1.22
N LEU A 95 11.00 1.56 -1.17
CA LEU A 95 10.69 0.62 -2.24
C LEU A 95 9.18 0.59 -2.58
N ARG A 96 8.31 0.74 -1.59
CA ARG A 96 6.87 0.79 -1.79
C ARG A 96 6.35 2.16 -2.23
N TYR A 97 7.13 3.21 -2.01
CA TYR A 97 6.86 4.55 -2.50
C TYR A 97 7.18 4.69 -3.99
N LEU A 98 8.14 3.94 -4.50
CA LEU A 98 8.58 3.94 -5.89
C LEU A 98 7.56 3.25 -6.81
N SER A 99 7.55 3.64 -8.09
CA SER A 99 6.88 2.90 -9.15
C SER A 99 7.50 1.51 -9.32
N VAL A 100 6.84 0.62 -10.04
CA VAL A 100 7.32 -0.76 -10.24
C VAL A 100 8.70 -0.78 -10.90
N THR A 101 8.88 -0.01 -11.98
CA THR A 101 10.16 0.06 -12.72
C THR A 101 11.29 0.64 -11.89
N GLU A 102 11.03 1.73 -11.17
CA GLU A 102 12.02 2.34 -10.26
C GLU A 102 12.39 1.40 -9.12
N ARG A 103 11.42 0.67 -8.58
CA ARG A 103 11.65 -0.32 -7.51
C ARG A 103 12.56 -1.43 -7.99
N GLU A 104 12.29 -2.02 -9.15
CA GLU A 104 13.12 -3.08 -9.74
C GLU A 104 14.57 -2.62 -9.94
N SER A 105 14.76 -1.39 -10.44
CA SER A 105 16.10 -0.82 -10.62
C SER A 105 16.82 -0.61 -9.29
N VAL A 106 16.12 -0.13 -8.26
CA VAL A 106 16.69 0.05 -6.91
C VAL A 106 16.99 -1.29 -6.25
N GLU A 107 16.12 -2.29 -6.39
CA GLU A 107 16.34 -3.65 -5.83
C GLU A 107 17.60 -4.30 -6.42
N LYS A 108 17.81 -4.20 -7.74
CA LYS A 108 19.05 -4.66 -8.39
C LYS A 108 20.30 -4.00 -7.80
N VAL A 109 20.24 -2.69 -7.52
CA VAL A 109 21.35 -1.98 -6.84
C VAL A 109 21.60 -2.53 -5.44
N LEU A 110 20.53 -2.75 -4.68
CA LEU A 110 20.62 -3.24 -3.29
C LEU A 110 21.17 -4.67 -3.21
N GLU A 111 20.85 -5.50 -4.21
CA GLU A 111 21.39 -6.87 -4.36
C GLU A 111 22.83 -6.91 -4.88
N GLY A 112 23.35 -5.78 -5.35
CA GLY A 112 24.71 -5.70 -5.91
C GLY A 112 24.80 -6.10 -7.37
N ASN A 113 23.68 -6.30 -8.07
CA ASN A 113 23.61 -6.69 -9.48
C ASN A 113 23.80 -5.48 -10.41
N LEU A 114 24.89 -4.75 -10.22
CA LEU A 114 25.14 -3.46 -10.87
C LEU A 114 25.41 -3.55 -12.38
N GLU A 115 25.60 -4.74 -12.92
CA GLU A 115 25.80 -4.94 -14.37
C GLU A 115 24.49 -5.11 -15.15
N GLU A 116 23.38 -5.40 -14.44
CA GLU A 116 22.05 -5.60 -15.02
C GLU A 116 21.15 -4.37 -14.86
N ILE A 117 21.73 -3.26 -14.39
CA ILE A 117 20.98 -2.05 -14.14
C ILE A 117 20.79 -1.28 -15.45
N ASP A 118 19.58 -0.86 -15.71
CA ASP A 118 19.33 0.19 -16.69
C ASP A 118 19.74 1.54 -16.08
N GLU A 119 20.87 2.08 -16.59
CA GLU A 119 21.41 3.36 -16.10
C GLU A 119 20.46 4.52 -16.43
N GLU A 120 19.62 4.40 -17.47
CA GLU A 120 18.65 5.41 -17.87
C GLU A 120 17.50 5.47 -16.85
N ASP A 121 16.93 4.33 -16.45
CA ASP A 121 15.89 4.26 -15.42
C ASP A 121 16.36 4.84 -14.07
N LEU A 122 17.60 4.52 -13.67
CA LEU A 122 18.17 5.10 -12.46
C LEU A 122 18.40 6.61 -12.60
N LEU A 123 18.88 7.07 -13.74
CA LEU A 123 19.10 8.50 -13.97
C LEU A 123 17.78 9.26 -13.91
N ASP A 124 16.70 8.70 -14.46
CA ASP A 124 15.37 9.28 -14.39
C ASP A 124 14.87 9.36 -12.94
N LEU A 125 15.04 8.28 -12.15
CA LEU A 125 14.73 8.30 -10.73
C LEU A 125 15.53 9.38 -10.00
N PHE A 126 16.85 9.44 -10.20
CA PHE A 126 17.70 10.45 -9.56
C PHE A 126 17.30 11.87 -9.97
N SER A 127 16.98 12.08 -11.26
CA SER A 127 16.51 13.37 -11.80
C SER A 127 15.19 13.79 -11.15
N ARG A 128 14.24 12.89 -11.05
CA ARG A 128 12.95 13.11 -10.37
C ARG A 128 13.14 13.47 -8.89
N MET A 129 14.13 12.87 -8.23
CA MET A 129 14.49 13.17 -6.84
C MET A 129 15.38 14.40 -6.67
N GLY A 130 15.67 15.12 -7.78
CA GLY A 130 16.43 16.38 -7.78
C GLY A 130 17.93 16.21 -7.85
N SER A 131 18.43 15.07 -8.34
CA SER A 131 19.84 14.86 -8.69
C SER A 131 19.96 14.61 -10.18
N HIS A 132 20.85 15.35 -10.86
CA HIS A 132 21.01 15.27 -12.31
C HIS A 132 22.22 14.44 -12.75
N CYS A 133 22.77 13.64 -11.85
CA CYS A 133 23.88 12.75 -12.15
C CYS A 133 23.76 11.46 -11.31
N LEU A 134 24.20 10.35 -11.89
CA LEU A 134 24.37 9.10 -11.18
C LEU A 134 25.64 9.13 -10.35
N PRO A 135 25.60 8.72 -9.08
CA PRO A 135 26.79 8.51 -8.29
C PRO A 135 27.59 7.32 -8.82
N SER A 136 28.87 7.26 -8.47
CA SER A 136 29.71 6.09 -8.75
C SER A 136 29.13 4.82 -8.08
N LYS A 137 29.41 3.67 -8.66
CA LYS A 137 28.87 2.36 -8.22
C LYS A 137 29.07 2.09 -6.71
N ASP A 138 30.20 2.52 -6.16
CA ASP A 138 30.52 2.42 -4.72
C ASP A 138 29.66 3.32 -3.82
N LYS A 139 29.08 4.40 -4.36
CA LYS A 139 28.27 5.40 -3.61
C LYS A 139 26.78 5.30 -3.89
N ILE A 140 26.36 4.56 -4.90
CA ILE A 140 24.97 4.55 -5.37
C ILE A 140 23.99 4.09 -4.28
N ARG A 141 24.36 3.06 -3.51
CA ARG A 141 23.54 2.59 -2.37
C ARG A 141 23.35 3.70 -1.32
N ALA A 142 24.42 4.37 -0.94
CA ALA A 142 24.31 5.47 0.02
C ALA A 142 23.48 6.64 -0.51
N ALA A 143 23.58 6.92 -1.80
CA ALA A 143 22.76 7.96 -2.45
C ALA A 143 21.27 7.60 -2.44
N ILE A 144 20.90 6.32 -2.66
CA ILE A 144 19.52 5.83 -2.58
C ILE A 144 18.98 6.02 -1.15
N VAL A 145 19.76 5.69 -0.11
CA VAL A 145 19.36 5.91 1.30
C VAL A 145 19.11 7.40 1.57
N VAL A 146 19.96 8.27 1.03
CA VAL A 146 19.78 9.74 1.18
C VAL A 146 18.51 10.21 0.45
N MET A 147 18.24 9.68 -0.75
CA MET A 147 16.99 9.98 -1.48
C MET A 147 15.76 9.50 -0.71
N ALA A 148 15.80 8.28 -0.18
CA ALA A 148 14.73 7.75 0.65
C ALA A 148 14.44 8.65 1.86
N HIS A 149 15.48 9.06 2.57
CA HIS A 149 15.37 9.96 3.70
C HIS A 149 14.80 11.33 3.28
N LYS A 150 15.25 11.88 2.15
CA LYS A 150 14.72 13.13 1.62
C LYS A 150 13.23 13.01 1.32
N ALA A 151 12.84 12.02 0.51
CA ALA A 151 11.47 11.88 0.03
C ALA A 151 10.47 11.57 1.14
N LEU A 152 10.82 10.67 2.06
CA LEU A 152 9.87 10.16 3.06
C LEU A 152 9.86 10.97 4.36
N LEU A 153 10.94 11.66 4.70
CA LEU A 153 11.10 12.30 6.00
C LEU A 153 11.41 13.80 5.94
N GLN A 154 12.33 14.24 5.07
CA GLN A 154 12.73 15.65 5.03
C GLN A 154 11.68 16.52 4.34
N GLU A 155 11.21 16.13 3.16
CA GLU A 155 10.22 16.92 2.42
C GLU A 155 8.89 17.03 3.18
N PRO A 156 8.34 15.96 3.79
CA PRO A 156 7.14 16.08 4.61
C PRO A 156 7.40 16.54 6.06
N LYS A 157 8.61 16.95 6.42
CA LYS A 157 9.00 17.28 7.82
C LYS A 157 8.02 18.23 8.51
N PHE A 158 7.60 19.29 7.83
CA PHE A 158 6.62 20.22 8.39
C PHE A 158 5.30 19.53 8.73
N ILE A 159 4.84 18.64 7.86
CA ILE A 159 3.58 17.87 8.06
C ILE A 159 3.77 16.89 9.22
N ILE A 160 4.91 16.20 9.29
CA ILE A 160 5.27 15.32 10.40
C ILE A 160 5.19 16.08 11.72
N ASP A 161 5.77 17.28 11.80
CA ASP A 161 5.76 18.09 13.02
C ASP A 161 4.36 18.57 13.41
N CYS A 162 3.52 18.93 12.42
CA CYS A 162 2.12 19.26 12.65
C CYS A 162 1.31 18.07 13.19
N PHE A 163 1.52 16.90 12.62
CA PHE A 163 0.88 15.67 13.12
C PHE A 163 1.37 15.35 14.52
N HIS A 164 2.70 15.33 14.72
CA HIS A 164 3.30 15.04 16.02
C HIS A 164 2.75 15.96 17.11
N SER A 165 2.67 17.26 16.86
CA SER A 165 2.14 18.23 17.84
C SER A 165 0.67 17.98 18.21
N SER A 166 -0.13 17.44 17.28
CA SER A 166 -1.56 17.21 17.50
C SER A 166 -1.86 15.85 18.12
N ILE A 167 -0.97 14.86 17.94
CA ILE A 167 -1.23 13.46 18.32
C ILE A 167 -0.43 12.97 19.51
N HIS A 168 0.73 13.59 19.83
CA HIS A 168 1.69 13.07 20.82
C HIS A 168 1.10 12.87 22.23
N ASN A 169 0.07 13.64 22.61
CA ASN A 169 -0.65 13.48 23.87
C ASN A 169 -1.77 12.41 23.81
N ALA A 170 -2.24 12.09 22.63
CA ALA A 170 -3.39 11.21 22.40
C ALA A 170 -2.97 9.80 21.98
N VAL A 171 -1.80 9.67 21.36
CA VAL A 171 -1.25 8.36 20.97
C VAL A 171 -0.76 7.66 22.21
N PRO A 172 -1.27 6.47 22.51
CA PRO A 172 -0.65 5.63 23.53
C PRO A 172 0.84 5.47 23.22
N ARG A 173 1.71 5.55 24.22
CA ARG A 173 3.16 5.29 24.08
C ARG A 173 3.50 3.92 23.45
N LEU A 174 2.47 3.19 23.02
CA LEU A 174 2.44 1.84 22.49
C LEU A 174 2.64 1.74 20.98
N LEU A 175 2.64 2.86 20.21
CA LEU A 175 2.93 2.79 18.79
C LEU A 175 4.44 2.79 18.56
N THR A 176 5.06 1.67 18.91
CA THR A 176 6.45 1.35 18.54
C THR A 176 6.55 0.94 17.07
N LYS A 177 7.77 0.86 16.51
CA LYS A 177 8.01 0.34 15.16
C LYS A 177 7.30 -1.00 14.96
N GLU A 178 7.47 -1.93 15.90
CA GLU A 178 6.92 -3.28 15.86
C GLU A 178 5.39 -3.27 15.84
N SER A 179 4.76 -2.48 16.71
CA SER A 179 3.30 -2.39 16.78
C SER A 179 2.70 -1.73 15.54
N ILE A 180 3.37 -0.75 14.95
CA ILE A 180 2.94 -0.14 13.68
C ILE A 180 3.05 -1.17 12.55
N MET A 181 4.16 -1.89 12.45
CA MET A 181 4.36 -2.91 11.44
C MET A 181 3.33 -4.03 11.56
N GLU A 182 3.06 -4.50 12.77
CA GLU A 182 2.00 -5.48 13.03
C GLU A 182 0.61 -4.97 12.63
N LEU A 183 0.29 -3.71 12.94
CA LEU A 183 -0.97 -3.08 12.51
C LEU A 183 -1.10 -3.04 10.99
N TYR A 184 -0.04 -2.65 10.28
CA TYR A 184 -0.03 -2.63 8.82
C TYR A 184 -0.22 -4.03 8.24
N GLU A 185 0.50 -5.03 8.74
CA GLU A 185 0.37 -6.40 8.29
C GLU A 185 -1.04 -6.96 8.57
N ASN A 186 -1.58 -6.68 9.76
CA ASN A 186 -2.93 -7.12 10.13
C ASN A 186 -4.03 -6.45 9.32
N LYS A 187 -3.84 -5.20 8.89
CA LYS A 187 -4.84 -4.45 8.09
C LYS A 187 -4.66 -4.61 6.59
N ARG A 188 -3.48 -5.02 6.13
CA ARG A 188 -3.23 -5.22 4.70
C ARG A 188 -4.19 -6.26 4.14
N PRO A 189 -4.96 -5.93 3.10
CA PRO A 189 -5.81 -6.90 2.44
C PRO A 189 -4.94 -7.98 1.78
N THR A 190 -5.22 -9.21 2.08
CA THR A 190 -4.66 -10.37 1.38
C THR A 190 -5.81 -11.18 0.83
N ASN A 191 -5.56 -11.91 -0.25
CA ASN A 191 -6.57 -12.77 -0.85
C ASN A 191 -7.21 -13.70 0.18
N ARG A 192 -6.39 -14.26 1.08
CA ARG A 192 -6.85 -15.14 2.16
C ARG A 192 -7.77 -14.41 3.15
N LYS A 193 -7.42 -13.17 3.55
CA LYS A 193 -8.26 -12.37 4.46
C LYS A 193 -9.59 -12.01 3.79
N VAL A 194 -9.55 -11.61 2.53
CA VAL A 194 -10.76 -11.32 1.74
C VAL A 194 -11.65 -12.56 1.64
N ALA A 195 -11.08 -13.71 1.28
CA ALA A 195 -11.82 -14.97 1.21
C ALA A 195 -12.50 -15.36 2.55
N GLN A 196 -11.82 -15.10 3.68
CA GLN A 196 -12.38 -15.35 5.01
C GLN A 196 -13.53 -14.41 5.40
N MET A 197 -13.60 -13.22 4.80
CA MET A 197 -14.67 -12.25 5.03
C MET A 197 -15.94 -12.57 4.25
N ILE A 198 -15.83 -13.35 3.16
CA ILE A 198 -16.97 -13.71 2.34
C ILE A 198 -17.79 -14.78 3.09
N LYS A 199 -18.96 -14.37 3.55
CA LYS A 199 -19.92 -15.28 4.22
C LYS A 199 -21.25 -15.20 3.49
N PRO A 200 -21.88 -16.35 3.20
CA PRO A 200 -23.23 -16.35 2.66
C PRO A 200 -24.21 -15.79 3.70
N SER A 201 -25.25 -15.11 3.23
CA SER A 201 -26.31 -14.57 4.09
C SER A 201 -27.20 -15.68 4.66
N ASN A 202 -27.27 -16.83 3.99
CA ASN A 202 -28.07 -18.00 4.37
C ASN A 202 -27.17 -19.17 4.74
N GLU A 203 -27.52 -19.91 5.78
CA GLU A 203 -26.80 -21.14 6.19
C GLU A 203 -26.94 -22.29 5.18
N SER A 204 -28.03 -22.31 4.40
CA SER A 204 -28.26 -23.30 3.34
C SER A 204 -28.26 -22.63 1.99
N LEU A 205 -27.22 -22.88 1.21
CA LEU A 205 -27.11 -22.40 -0.16
C LEU A 205 -27.69 -23.43 -1.12
N ASN A 206 -28.37 -22.97 -2.15
CA ASN A 206 -28.75 -23.85 -3.27
C ASN A 206 -27.49 -24.22 -4.11
N PRO A 207 -27.56 -25.25 -4.99
CA PRO A 207 -26.39 -25.68 -5.76
C PRO A 207 -25.75 -24.60 -6.63
N GLN A 208 -26.53 -23.65 -7.16
CA GLN A 208 -26.03 -22.54 -7.98
C GLN A 208 -25.32 -21.49 -7.13
N GLU A 209 -25.87 -21.12 -5.97
CA GLU A 209 -25.26 -20.23 -5.00
C GLU A 209 -23.96 -20.82 -4.44
N GLN A 210 -23.95 -22.14 -4.17
CA GLN A 210 -22.74 -22.83 -3.73
C GLN A 210 -21.65 -22.83 -4.81
N ALA A 211 -22.01 -23.03 -6.06
CA ALA A 211 -21.09 -22.98 -7.19
C ALA A 211 -20.52 -21.55 -7.36
N ALA A 212 -21.38 -20.52 -7.28
CA ALA A 212 -20.97 -19.11 -7.35
C ALA A 212 -20.03 -18.72 -6.21
N LEU A 213 -20.33 -19.13 -4.98
CA LEU A 213 -19.46 -18.89 -3.82
C LEU A 213 -18.11 -19.60 -3.98
N THR A 214 -18.11 -20.84 -4.44
CA THR A 214 -16.90 -21.61 -4.69
C THR A 214 -16.03 -20.92 -5.76
N TYR A 215 -16.66 -20.45 -6.84
CA TYR A 215 -15.97 -19.69 -7.90
C TYR A 215 -15.39 -18.38 -7.36
N LEU A 216 -16.16 -17.60 -6.58
CA LEU A 216 -15.71 -16.36 -5.97
C LEU A 216 -14.53 -16.58 -5.02
N LEU A 217 -14.58 -17.62 -4.18
CA LEU A 217 -13.48 -17.95 -3.27
C LEU A 217 -12.22 -18.40 -4.03
N ARG A 218 -12.38 -19.06 -5.19
CA ARG A 218 -11.24 -19.36 -6.07
C ARG A 218 -10.63 -18.10 -6.67
N LEU A 219 -11.45 -17.14 -7.14
CA LEU A 219 -10.98 -15.85 -7.64
C LEU A 219 -10.26 -15.04 -6.56
N CYS A 220 -10.71 -15.11 -5.31
CA CYS A 220 -10.09 -14.39 -4.17
C CYS A 220 -8.76 -14.99 -3.70
N GLY A 221 -8.16 -15.94 -4.43
CA GLY A 221 -6.75 -16.25 -4.21
C GLY A 221 -6.40 -17.60 -3.64
N LEU A 222 -7.23 -18.59 -3.86
CA LEU A 222 -6.80 -19.98 -3.69
C LEU A 222 -6.32 -20.61 -4.99
N SER A 223 -6.53 -19.94 -6.13
CA SER A 223 -5.92 -20.32 -7.41
C SER A 223 -5.18 -19.14 -8.00
N ARG A 224 -3.86 -19.22 -8.08
CA ARG A 224 -3.11 -18.37 -8.99
C ARG A 224 -3.64 -18.63 -10.41
N ARG A 225 -3.88 -17.59 -11.18
CA ARG A 225 -4.09 -17.73 -12.62
C ARG A 225 -2.86 -18.35 -13.24
N PRO A 226 -3.01 -19.11 -14.35
CA PRO A 226 -1.83 -19.50 -15.13
C PRO A 226 -1.00 -18.27 -15.48
N VAL A 227 0.29 -18.30 -15.17
CA VAL A 227 1.22 -17.23 -15.48
C VAL A 227 2.12 -17.67 -16.62
N ALA A 228 2.10 -16.92 -17.73
CA ALA A 228 2.96 -17.20 -18.86
C ALA A 228 4.24 -16.36 -18.75
N HIS A 229 5.38 -17.01 -18.57
CA HIS A 229 6.71 -16.41 -18.66
C HIS A 229 7.17 -16.46 -20.12
N THR A 230 6.87 -15.44 -20.89
CA THR A 230 7.15 -15.38 -22.33
C THR A 230 8.62 -15.46 -22.67
N CYS A 231 9.49 -14.92 -21.81
CA CYS A 231 10.96 -14.96 -22.01
C CYS A 231 11.56 -16.37 -21.89
N GLY A 232 10.90 -17.28 -21.14
CA GLY A 232 11.35 -18.65 -20.94
C GLY A 232 10.50 -19.70 -21.65
N ALA A 233 9.46 -19.32 -22.39
CA ALA A 233 8.44 -20.22 -22.93
C ALA A 233 7.86 -21.17 -21.85
N VAL A 234 7.71 -20.69 -20.61
CA VAL A 234 7.20 -21.46 -19.48
C VAL A 234 5.79 -20.99 -19.15
N LEU A 235 4.87 -21.92 -19.01
CA LEU A 235 3.54 -21.72 -18.47
C LEU A 235 3.48 -22.30 -17.06
N GLU A 236 3.41 -21.44 -16.06
CA GLU A 236 3.21 -21.85 -14.67
C GLU A 236 1.73 -22.09 -14.42
N LEU A 237 1.35 -23.33 -14.11
CA LEU A 237 -0.01 -23.70 -13.81
C LEU A 237 -0.22 -23.74 -12.29
N PRO A 238 -1.33 -23.18 -11.78
CA PRO A 238 -1.66 -23.33 -10.37
C PRO A 238 -1.95 -24.81 -10.05
N CYS A 239 -1.48 -25.24 -8.89
CA CYS A 239 -1.68 -26.62 -8.39
C CYS A 239 -3.13 -26.94 -7.96
N THR A 240 -4.07 -26.06 -8.28
CA THR A 240 -5.48 -26.11 -7.81
C THR A 240 -6.42 -26.78 -8.79
N TYR A 241 -5.98 -27.14 -10.00
CA TYR A 241 -6.82 -27.88 -10.93
C TYR A 241 -6.93 -29.34 -10.50
N SER A 242 -8.14 -29.74 -10.14
CA SER A 242 -8.43 -31.12 -9.76
C SER A 242 -8.68 -32.03 -10.98
N SER A 243 -8.94 -31.44 -12.16
CA SER A 243 -9.21 -32.16 -13.37
C SER A 243 -8.88 -31.36 -14.63
N TYR A 244 -8.66 -32.08 -15.76
CA TYR A 244 -8.46 -31.47 -17.07
C TYR A 244 -9.68 -30.63 -17.56
N PRO A 245 -10.93 -31.04 -17.34
CA PRO A 245 -12.09 -30.21 -17.67
C PRO A 245 -12.11 -28.86 -16.95
N ASP A 246 -11.72 -28.81 -15.68
CA ASP A 246 -11.65 -27.56 -14.90
C ASP A 246 -10.59 -26.62 -15.48
N PHE A 247 -9.41 -27.15 -15.80
CA PHE A 247 -8.33 -26.41 -16.45
C PHE A 247 -8.79 -25.87 -17.82
N ARG A 248 -9.42 -26.70 -18.64
CA ARG A 248 -9.88 -26.33 -19.98
C ARG A 248 -10.94 -25.23 -19.92
N ALA A 249 -11.91 -25.33 -19.04
CA ALA A 249 -12.98 -24.34 -18.90
C ALA A 249 -12.42 -22.97 -18.49
N GLU A 250 -11.44 -22.94 -17.61
CA GLU A 250 -10.80 -21.69 -17.18
C GLU A 250 -9.89 -21.12 -18.28
N LEU A 251 -9.14 -21.95 -18.99
CA LEU A 251 -8.32 -21.53 -20.12
C LEU A 251 -9.18 -20.99 -21.27
N ASP A 252 -10.28 -21.67 -21.62
CA ASP A 252 -11.23 -21.21 -22.63
C ASP A 252 -11.88 -19.87 -22.22
N SER A 253 -12.18 -19.68 -20.94
CA SER A 253 -12.69 -18.41 -20.41
C SER A 253 -11.66 -17.28 -20.48
N VAL A 254 -10.38 -17.56 -20.21
CA VAL A 254 -9.28 -16.58 -20.33
C VAL A 254 -9.02 -16.23 -21.79
N LEU A 255 -9.06 -17.20 -22.70
CA LEU A 255 -8.81 -16.99 -24.12
C LEU A 255 -9.97 -16.33 -24.86
N SER A 256 -11.20 -16.51 -24.40
CA SER A 256 -12.41 -15.94 -25.01
C SER A 256 -12.85 -14.61 -24.41
N GLY A 257 -12.32 -14.22 -23.26
CA GLY A 257 -12.63 -12.96 -22.61
C GLY A 257 -11.71 -11.83 -23.08
N ASP A 258 -12.26 -10.62 -23.25
CA ASP A 258 -11.50 -9.37 -23.45
C ASP A 258 -10.62 -9.00 -22.23
N CYS A 259 -10.26 -9.99 -21.42
CA CYS A 259 -9.51 -9.85 -20.17
C CYS A 259 -8.00 -10.03 -20.34
N PHE A 260 -7.46 -9.85 -21.54
CA PHE A 260 -6.05 -9.52 -21.70
C PHE A 260 -5.85 -8.04 -21.42
N THR A 261 -6.11 -7.61 -20.21
CA THR A 261 -5.31 -6.54 -19.66
C THR A 261 -3.95 -7.17 -19.38
N MET A 262 -2.95 -6.78 -20.15
CA MET A 262 -1.58 -6.93 -19.67
C MET A 262 -1.51 -6.09 -18.40
N ASP A 263 -1.73 -6.71 -17.25
CA ASP A 263 -1.15 -6.23 -16.01
C ASP A 263 0.36 -6.45 -16.23
N ILE A 264 1.01 -5.41 -16.71
CA ILE A 264 2.46 -5.31 -16.66
C ILE A 264 2.75 -5.30 -15.16
N LEU A 265 3.16 -6.46 -14.67
CA LEU A 265 3.71 -6.62 -13.33
C LEU A 265 4.98 -5.82 -13.21
#